data_eee13c38dbece8eea5d0117b9add3832
#
_entry.id   eee13c38dbece8eea5d0117b9add3832
#
_cell.length_a   1.000
_cell.length_b   1.000
_cell.length_c   1.000
_cell.angle_alpha   90.00
_cell.angle_beta   90.00
_cell.angle_gamma   90.00
#
_symmetry.space_group_name_H-M   'P 1'
#
loop_
_entity.id
_entity.type
_entity.pdbx_description
1 polymer ?
#
loop_
_entity_poly.entity_id
_entity_poly.type
_entity_poly.pdbx_seq_one_letter_code
_entity_poly.pdbx_strand_id
1 'polypeptide(L)'
;MNVAANTNVYEAPASSPQKAYNLSPLCQCPDPNTGNPCRKPVMQGTVFCEEHQNCPMAPRNGCEKPYRPELYNKDPSVYKSHNCYSYAMSVIDKRNIEACKKNGSKNCRQFFHQPGALHGDRFALNAVERRKCGVVEKLIMKDVPEVTPSSFYEKCPINKYKIALVSDDGEDYHFYKQDADGYWSHKDGSNKVKRYDALKQPIFNPQTAARDYRWQGSDLNYESFCGFYCVPGDREVPLGQGGASRKNPKAVRQAKAVGGSWTDRRSVRRRRTTARRMTARHRR
;
A
#
# COMPACT_ATOMS: atom_id res chain seq x y z
N MET A 1 19.42 12.88 -37.80
CA MET A 1 20.10 12.91 -36.48
C MET A 1 19.55 11.74 -35.69
N ASN A 2 20.38 10.71 -35.42
CA ASN A 2 19.94 9.53 -34.67
C ASN A 2 19.88 9.88 -33.19
N VAL A 3 18.67 9.94 -32.63
CA VAL A 3 18.49 10.06 -31.17
C VAL A 3 18.67 8.66 -30.58
N ALA A 4 19.82 8.40 -30.01
CA ALA A 4 20.09 7.18 -29.27
C ALA A 4 19.15 7.13 -28.04
N ALA A 5 18.32 6.10 -27.96
CA ALA A 5 17.53 5.82 -26.78
C ALA A 5 18.48 5.56 -25.59
N ASN A 6 18.45 6.41 -24.58
CA ASN A 6 19.25 6.26 -23.37
C ASN A 6 18.62 5.19 -22.49
N THR A 7 18.98 3.92 -22.71
CA THR A 7 18.61 2.81 -21.82
C THR A 7 19.54 2.83 -20.62
N ASN A 8 19.14 3.47 -19.53
CA ASN A 8 19.83 3.32 -18.27
C ASN A 8 19.62 1.89 -17.75
N VAL A 9 20.58 1.03 -17.98
CA VAL A 9 20.66 -0.30 -17.35
C VAL A 9 21.22 -0.08 -15.93
N TYR A 10 20.40 -0.21 -14.92
CA TYR A 10 20.86 -0.22 -13.53
C TYR A 10 21.30 -1.63 -13.16
N GLU A 11 22.58 -1.78 -12.84
CA GLU A 11 23.12 -3.04 -12.29
C GLU A 11 22.77 -3.14 -10.80
N ALA A 12 22.16 -4.26 -10.40
CA ALA A 12 21.93 -4.58 -9.00
C ALA A 12 23.22 -5.10 -8.34
N PRO A 13 23.44 -4.91 -7.02
CA PRO A 13 24.65 -5.40 -6.35
C PRO A 13 24.78 -6.91 -6.46
N ALA A 14 25.98 -7.38 -6.79
CA ALA A 14 26.37 -8.74 -7.12
C ALA A 14 26.22 -9.71 -5.94
N SER A 15 25.07 -10.39 -5.80
CA SER A 15 24.96 -11.63 -4.98
C SER A 15 23.74 -12.51 -5.29
N SER A 16 23.03 -12.30 -6.42
CA SER A 16 21.98 -13.22 -6.90
C SER A 16 21.93 -13.20 -8.43
N PRO A 17 21.42 -14.25 -9.12
CA PRO A 17 21.30 -14.24 -10.57
C PRO A 17 20.47 -13.03 -10.97
N GLN A 18 21.11 -12.10 -11.69
CA GLN A 18 20.51 -10.81 -12.10
C GLN A 18 19.36 -11.08 -13.06
N LYS A 19 18.12 -10.91 -12.60
CA LYS A 19 17.02 -10.71 -13.51
C LYS A 19 17.22 -9.33 -14.14
N ALA A 20 17.43 -9.27 -15.46
CA ALA A 20 17.41 -8.02 -16.18
C ALA A 20 15.98 -7.44 -16.08
N TYR A 21 15.82 -6.35 -15.33
CA TYR A 21 14.56 -5.61 -15.29
C TYR A 21 14.59 -4.58 -16.43
N ASN A 22 13.61 -4.63 -17.32
CA ASN A 22 13.42 -3.57 -18.30
C ASN A 22 12.77 -2.36 -17.59
N LEU A 23 13.60 -1.43 -17.13
CA LEU A 23 13.23 -0.32 -16.25
C LEU A 23 13.02 1.00 -17.00
N SER A 24 12.54 0.97 -18.23
CA SER A 24 12.21 2.19 -18.95
C SER A 24 10.95 2.83 -18.36
N PRO A 25 11.02 4.10 -17.92
CA PRO A 25 9.83 4.79 -17.42
C PRO A 25 8.80 4.97 -18.55
N LEU A 26 7.53 4.73 -18.21
CA LEU A 26 6.42 4.86 -19.14
C LEU A 26 5.66 6.15 -18.89
N CYS A 27 5.04 6.68 -19.94
CA CYS A 27 4.22 7.89 -19.90
C CYS A 27 3.12 7.78 -18.83
N GLN A 28 3.07 8.76 -17.95
CA GLN A 28 2.13 8.79 -16.85
C GLN A 28 0.78 9.46 -17.20
N CYS A 29 0.57 9.87 -18.45
CA CYS A 29 -0.70 10.40 -18.91
C CYS A 29 -1.69 9.27 -19.19
N PRO A 30 -2.85 9.23 -18.54
CA PRO A 30 -3.92 8.32 -18.95
C PRO A 30 -4.65 8.89 -20.17
N ASP A 31 -5.21 8.03 -21.00
CA ASP A 31 -6.10 8.43 -22.07
C ASP A 31 -7.34 9.17 -21.49
N PRO A 32 -7.67 10.37 -21.97
CA PRO A 32 -8.73 11.18 -21.40
C PRO A 32 -10.14 10.60 -21.59
N ASN A 33 -10.34 9.72 -22.56
CA ASN A 33 -11.64 9.14 -22.87
C ASN A 33 -11.87 7.81 -22.14
N THR A 34 -10.81 6.99 -22.05
CA THR A 34 -10.89 5.63 -21.50
C THR A 34 -10.29 5.50 -20.10
N GLY A 35 -9.49 6.48 -19.67
CA GLY A 35 -8.72 6.40 -18.43
C GLY A 35 -7.56 5.38 -18.47
N ASN A 36 -7.35 4.71 -19.60
CA ASN A 36 -6.32 3.69 -19.75
C ASN A 36 -4.91 4.30 -19.72
N PRO A 37 -3.93 3.60 -19.12
CA PRO A 37 -2.55 4.05 -19.10
C PRO A 37 -1.95 4.14 -20.51
N CYS A 38 -1.28 5.25 -20.84
CA CYS A 38 -0.36 5.31 -21.95
C CYS A 38 0.88 4.48 -21.63
N ARG A 39 1.25 3.55 -22.50
CA ARG A 39 2.41 2.66 -22.32
C ARG A 39 3.60 3.04 -23.20
N LYS A 40 3.62 4.26 -23.76
CA LYS A 40 4.73 4.77 -24.56
C LYS A 40 5.89 5.19 -23.68
N PRO A 41 7.15 5.04 -24.12
CA PRO A 41 8.32 5.56 -23.41
C PRO A 41 8.20 7.07 -23.17
N VAL A 42 8.73 7.55 -22.06
CA VAL A 42 8.79 9.00 -21.78
C VAL A 42 9.93 9.67 -22.55
N MET A 43 9.79 10.97 -22.78
CA MET A 43 10.90 11.80 -23.23
C MET A 43 11.85 12.10 -22.06
N GLN A 44 13.11 12.38 -22.39
CA GLN A 44 14.11 12.70 -21.39
C GLN A 44 13.69 13.91 -20.51
N GLY A 45 13.80 13.75 -19.20
CA GLY A 45 13.50 14.81 -18.25
C GLY A 45 12.02 15.06 -17.99
N THR A 46 11.12 14.25 -18.51
CA THR A 46 9.68 14.34 -18.30
C THR A 46 9.07 13.01 -17.86
N VAL A 47 7.81 13.03 -17.44
CA VAL A 47 6.99 11.83 -17.19
C VAL A 47 6.00 11.55 -18.33
N PHE A 48 6.17 12.23 -19.48
CA PHE A 48 5.27 12.17 -20.62
C PHE A 48 6.01 11.69 -21.89
N CYS A 49 5.29 11.04 -22.77
CA CYS A 49 5.74 10.78 -24.15
C CYS A 49 5.51 12.02 -25.03
N GLU A 50 6.01 11.96 -26.26
CA GLU A 50 5.90 13.06 -27.24
C GLU A 50 4.45 13.54 -27.47
N GLU A 51 3.51 12.62 -27.51
CA GLU A 51 2.09 12.93 -27.75
C GLU A 51 1.36 13.52 -26.54
N HIS A 52 1.91 13.34 -25.33
CA HIS A 52 1.25 13.71 -24.08
C HIS A 52 1.94 14.85 -23.31
N GLN A 53 2.69 15.71 -23.98
CA GLN A 53 3.40 16.83 -23.33
C GLN A 53 2.47 17.77 -22.57
N ASN A 54 1.23 17.92 -23.03
CA ASN A 54 0.20 18.75 -22.43
C ASN A 54 -0.87 17.93 -21.69
N CYS A 55 -0.45 16.81 -21.06
CA CYS A 55 -1.37 15.98 -20.29
C CYS A 55 -2.06 16.77 -19.17
N PRO A 56 -3.40 16.80 -19.14
CA PRO A 56 -4.11 17.50 -18.07
C PRO A 56 -3.92 16.82 -16.72
N MET A 57 -3.67 17.63 -15.69
CA MET A 57 -3.57 17.12 -14.32
C MET A 57 -4.92 16.62 -13.80
N ALA A 58 -4.88 15.67 -12.87
CA ALA A 58 -6.06 15.29 -12.11
C ALA A 58 -6.69 16.53 -11.44
N PRO A 59 -8.02 16.75 -11.58
CA PRO A 59 -8.68 17.94 -11.06
C PRO A 59 -8.55 18.05 -9.54
N ARG A 60 -8.42 19.27 -9.04
CA ARG A 60 -8.37 19.63 -7.62
C ARG A 60 -9.56 20.51 -7.27
N ASN A 61 -9.94 20.53 -6.01
CA ASN A 61 -11.04 21.38 -5.52
C ASN A 61 -10.61 22.38 -4.44
N GLY A 62 -9.31 22.38 -4.06
CA GLY A 62 -8.76 23.28 -3.07
C GLY A 62 -8.65 22.69 -1.64
N CYS A 63 -9.11 21.44 -1.46
CA CYS A 63 -8.97 20.73 -0.17
C CYS A 63 -7.68 19.92 -0.08
N GLU A 64 -6.96 19.78 -1.19
CA GLU A 64 -5.68 19.07 -1.25
C GLU A 64 -4.66 19.78 -0.37
N LYS A 65 -3.99 19.01 0.47
CA LYS A 65 -2.95 19.55 1.35
C LYS A 65 -1.65 19.79 0.55
N PRO A 66 -0.92 20.88 0.83
CA PRO A 66 0.39 21.09 0.20
C PRO A 66 1.36 19.96 0.58
N TYR A 67 2.30 19.69 -0.32
CA TYR A 67 3.40 18.77 -0.03
C TYR A 67 4.33 19.37 1.02
N ARG A 68 4.27 18.85 2.23
CA ARG A 68 5.07 19.31 3.37
C ARG A 68 5.81 18.14 4.02
N PRO A 69 6.85 17.63 3.36
CA PRO A 69 7.58 16.46 3.86
C PRO A 69 8.24 16.72 5.21
N GLU A 70 8.56 17.97 5.54
CA GLU A 70 9.16 18.35 6.82
C GLU A 70 8.29 17.99 8.03
N LEU A 71 6.96 17.97 7.89
CA LEU A 71 6.04 17.58 8.96
C LEU A 71 6.21 16.11 9.37
N TYR A 72 6.65 15.26 8.43
CA TYR A 72 6.89 13.84 8.69
C TYR A 72 8.36 13.50 8.83
N ASN A 73 9.25 14.11 8.02
CA ASN A 73 10.60 13.62 7.78
C ASN A 73 11.64 14.10 8.80
N LYS A 74 11.34 15.19 9.54
CA LYS A 74 12.28 15.78 10.51
C LYS A 74 12.43 14.93 11.79
N ASP A 75 11.33 14.42 12.32
CA ASP A 75 11.32 13.66 13.57
C ASP A 75 11.18 12.15 13.29
N PRO A 76 12.16 11.32 13.70
CA PRO A 76 12.09 9.86 13.58
C PRO A 76 10.84 9.25 14.21
N SER A 77 10.32 9.82 15.28
CA SER A 77 9.11 9.33 15.94
C SER A 77 7.88 9.52 15.07
N VAL A 78 7.86 10.56 14.21
CA VAL A 78 6.75 10.81 13.29
C VAL A 78 6.80 9.83 12.12
N TYR A 79 7.91 9.79 11.35
CA TYR A 79 7.91 8.93 10.17
C TYR A 79 7.93 7.44 10.50
N LYS A 80 8.41 7.02 11.67
CA LYS A 80 8.41 5.61 12.08
C LYS A 80 7.09 5.14 12.68
N SER A 81 6.24 6.04 13.18
CA SER A 81 4.94 5.70 13.77
C SER A 81 3.74 5.86 12.82
N HIS A 82 3.96 6.40 11.63
CA HIS A 82 2.93 6.60 10.62
C HIS A 82 3.27 5.81 9.36
N ASN A 83 2.26 5.26 8.70
CA ASN A 83 2.38 4.50 7.44
C ASN A 83 1.73 5.23 6.26
N CYS A 84 1.62 4.54 5.11
CA CYS A 84 0.97 5.07 3.90
C CYS A 84 -0.49 5.46 4.13
N TYR A 85 -1.25 4.69 4.93
CA TYR A 85 -2.65 4.95 5.19
C TYR A 85 -2.87 6.24 5.99
N SER A 86 -2.18 6.40 7.13
CA SER A 86 -2.26 7.63 7.91
C SER A 86 -1.78 8.86 7.12
N TYR A 87 -0.72 8.69 6.29
CA TYR A 87 -0.25 9.76 5.41
C TYR A 87 -1.28 10.16 4.36
N ALA A 88 -1.88 9.19 3.67
CA ALA A 88 -2.90 9.45 2.66
C ALA A 88 -4.14 10.12 3.26
N MET A 89 -4.51 9.76 4.48
CA MET A 89 -5.61 10.39 5.23
C MET A 89 -5.22 11.71 5.92
N SER A 90 -3.98 12.19 5.71
CA SER A 90 -3.46 13.43 6.31
C SER A 90 -3.50 13.45 7.85
N VAL A 91 -3.39 12.29 8.49
CA VAL A 91 -3.43 12.14 9.95
C VAL A 91 -2.02 12.11 10.54
N ILE A 92 -1.75 12.96 11.53
CA ILE A 92 -0.56 12.95 12.38
C ILE A 92 -1.01 12.72 13.82
N ASP A 93 -0.99 11.47 14.27
CA ASP A 93 -1.47 11.10 15.62
C ASP A 93 -0.36 11.33 16.66
N LYS A 94 -0.61 12.30 17.56
CA LYS A 94 0.31 12.64 18.67
C LYS A 94 0.53 11.46 19.61
N ARG A 95 -0.49 10.62 19.85
CA ARG A 95 -0.39 9.44 20.72
C ARG A 95 0.59 8.43 20.15
N ASN A 96 0.56 8.22 18.83
CA ASN A 96 1.50 7.33 18.13
C ASN A 96 2.93 7.86 18.20
N ILE A 97 3.10 9.18 18.07
CA ILE A 97 4.41 9.84 18.18
C ILE A 97 4.98 9.65 19.59
N GLU A 98 4.18 9.94 20.63
CA GLU A 98 4.60 9.79 22.02
C GLU A 98 4.93 8.34 22.39
N ALA A 99 4.10 7.40 21.96
CA ALA A 99 4.33 5.97 22.15
C ALA A 99 5.62 5.52 21.45
N CYS A 100 5.88 6.02 20.24
CA CYS A 100 7.10 5.74 19.51
C CYS A 100 8.34 6.33 20.19
N LYS A 101 8.25 7.56 20.72
CA LYS A 101 9.32 8.19 21.54
C LYS A 101 9.65 7.36 22.78
N LYS A 102 8.63 6.93 23.52
CA LYS A 102 8.80 6.05 24.68
C LYS A 102 9.49 4.74 24.33
N ASN A 103 9.28 4.23 23.11
CA ASN A 103 9.95 3.05 22.57
C ASN A 103 11.33 3.36 21.94
N GLY A 104 11.93 4.51 22.26
CA GLY A 104 13.24 4.94 21.72
C GLY A 104 13.27 5.13 20.21
N SER A 105 12.12 5.31 19.57
CA SER A 105 11.95 5.49 18.12
C SER A 105 12.62 4.39 17.27
N LYS A 106 12.76 3.17 17.81
CA LYS A 106 13.44 2.05 17.12
C LYS A 106 12.49 1.30 16.19
N ASN A 107 11.45 0.70 16.76
CA ASN A 107 10.43 -0.05 16.00
C ASN A 107 9.05 0.44 16.43
N CYS A 108 8.38 1.19 15.56
CA CYS A 108 7.09 1.83 15.89
C CYS A 108 5.95 1.33 14.98
N ARG A 109 6.19 0.24 14.22
CA ARG A 109 5.18 -0.31 13.30
C ARG A 109 3.93 -0.82 14.00
N GLN A 110 4.02 -1.21 15.28
CA GLN A 110 2.87 -1.60 16.09
C GLN A 110 1.87 -0.46 16.32
N PHE A 111 2.28 0.79 16.10
CA PHE A 111 1.41 1.97 16.23
C PHE A 111 0.77 2.39 14.91
N PHE A 112 1.06 1.70 13.80
CA PHE A 112 0.50 2.04 12.50
C PHE A 112 -1.03 1.96 12.51
N HIS A 113 -1.64 2.95 11.90
CA HIS A 113 -3.05 2.88 11.56
C HIS A 113 -3.25 1.87 10.41
N GLN A 114 -4.34 1.12 10.49
CA GLN A 114 -4.69 0.12 9.48
C GLN A 114 -6.14 0.26 9.06
N PRO A 115 -6.46 0.08 7.78
CA PRO A 115 -7.84 0.04 7.33
C PRO A 115 -8.67 -0.98 8.12
N GLY A 116 -9.85 -0.59 8.60
CA GLY A 116 -10.75 -1.41 9.39
C GLY A 116 -10.42 -1.47 10.89
N ALA A 117 -9.24 -1.03 11.31
CA ALA A 117 -8.81 -1.16 12.70
C ALA A 117 -9.64 -0.32 13.68
N LEU A 118 -10.26 0.76 13.23
CA LEU A 118 -11.19 1.57 14.04
C LEU A 118 -12.37 0.73 14.52
N HIS A 119 -12.79 -0.26 13.75
CA HIS A 119 -13.91 -1.15 14.04
C HIS A 119 -13.47 -2.55 14.50
N GLY A 120 -12.22 -2.69 14.96
CA GLY A 120 -11.69 -3.94 15.49
C GLY A 120 -11.23 -4.95 14.44
N ASP A 121 -11.27 -4.61 13.16
CA ASP A 121 -10.68 -5.42 12.11
C ASP A 121 -9.15 -5.34 12.20
N ARG A 122 -8.54 -6.34 12.80
CA ARG A 122 -7.09 -6.41 12.86
C ARG A 122 -6.55 -7.02 11.58
N PHE A 123 -5.59 -6.35 10.95
CA PHE A 123 -4.76 -6.99 9.95
C PHE A 123 -3.93 -8.07 10.65
N ALA A 124 -4.44 -9.29 10.72
CA ALA A 124 -3.60 -10.41 11.10
C ALA A 124 -2.46 -10.50 10.07
N LEU A 125 -1.22 -10.52 10.55
CA LEU A 125 0.00 -10.61 9.73
C LEU A 125 -0.03 -11.75 8.70
N ASN A 126 -0.95 -12.72 8.85
CA ASN A 126 -1.11 -13.90 8.01
C ASN A 126 -2.32 -13.87 7.08
N ALA A 127 -3.10 -12.79 7.04
CA ALA A 127 -4.30 -12.75 6.21
C ALA A 127 -3.98 -12.15 4.83
N VAL A 128 -3.47 -12.97 3.93
CA VAL A 128 -3.21 -12.67 2.51
C VAL A 128 -4.42 -11.98 1.86
N GLU A 129 -5.63 -12.49 2.13
CA GLU A 129 -6.88 -11.96 1.56
C GLU A 129 -7.14 -10.49 1.92
N ARG A 130 -6.68 -10.04 3.09
CA ARG A 130 -6.93 -8.67 3.57
C ARG A 130 -6.13 -7.58 2.86
N ARG A 131 -5.22 -7.95 1.96
CA ARG A 131 -4.39 -7.01 1.18
C ARG A 131 -4.86 -6.86 -0.25
N LYS A 132 -5.86 -7.61 -0.66
CA LYS A 132 -6.49 -7.47 -1.97
C LYS A 132 -7.28 -6.18 -2.08
N CYS A 133 -7.29 -5.59 -3.25
CA CYS A 133 -7.95 -4.32 -3.56
C CYS A 133 -9.35 -4.19 -2.94
N GLY A 134 -10.26 -5.08 -3.29
CA GLY A 134 -11.65 -4.98 -2.84
C GLY A 134 -11.85 -5.19 -1.33
N VAL A 135 -10.90 -5.81 -0.64
CA VAL A 135 -10.94 -5.93 0.83
C VAL A 135 -10.46 -4.66 1.49
N VAL A 136 -9.30 -4.11 1.06
CA VAL A 136 -8.77 -2.84 1.58
C VAL A 136 -9.77 -1.71 1.34
N GLU A 137 -10.37 -1.63 0.15
CA GLU A 137 -11.41 -0.68 -0.20
C GLU A 137 -12.59 -0.71 0.79
N LYS A 138 -13.16 -1.90 1.05
CA LYS A 138 -14.26 -2.05 2.02
C LYS A 138 -13.86 -1.62 3.43
N LEU A 139 -12.62 -1.87 3.83
CA LEU A 139 -12.12 -1.51 5.15
C LEU A 139 -11.92 0.00 5.30
N ILE A 140 -11.42 0.69 4.28
CA ILE A 140 -11.31 2.16 4.32
C ILE A 140 -12.69 2.83 4.34
N MET A 141 -13.67 2.30 3.59
CA MET A 141 -15.05 2.80 3.60
C MET A 141 -15.77 2.50 4.92
N LYS A 142 -15.38 1.43 5.62
CA LYS A 142 -15.89 1.12 6.96
C LYS A 142 -15.35 2.10 8.00
N ASP A 143 -14.04 2.43 7.95
CA ASP A 143 -13.44 3.41 8.85
C ASP A 143 -13.91 4.84 8.57
N VAL A 144 -14.10 5.19 7.29
CA VAL A 144 -14.45 6.52 6.83
C VAL A 144 -15.58 6.40 5.79
N PRO A 145 -16.87 6.35 6.23
CA PRO A 145 -18.01 6.09 5.36
C PRO A 145 -18.20 7.11 4.23
N GLU A 146 -17.63 8.30 4.35
CA GLU A 146 -17.67 9.35 3.33
C GLU A 146 -16.70 9.11 2.17
N VAL A 147 -15.81 8.13 2.26
CA VAL A 147 -14.95 7.74 1.13
C VAL A 147 -15.79 7.28 -0.04
N THR A 148 -15.52 7.84 -1.21
CA THR A 148 -16.23 7.48 -2.45
C THR A 148 -15.23 7.11 -3.54
N PRO A 149 -15.52 6.11 -4.40
CA PRO A 149 -14.73 5.85 -5.60
C PRO A 149 -14.66 7.09 -6.50
N SER A 150 -13.59 7.18 -7.29
CA SER A 150 -13.36 8.27 -8.24
C SER A 150 -12.49 7.76 -9.39
N SER A 151 -12.25 8.61 -10.39
CA SER A 151 -11.30 8.38 -11.47
C SER A 151 -10.20 9.45 -11.50
N PHE A 152 -9.19 9.28 -12.36
CA PHE A 152 -8.12 10.27 -12.47
C PHE A 152 -8.65 11.65 -12.81
N TYR A 153 -9.55 11.74 -13.80
CA TYR A 153 -10.10 13.02 -14.31
C TYR A 153 -11.39 13.49 -13.61
N GLU A 154 -11.96 12.66 -12.76
CA GLU A 154 -13.14 13.09 -11.99
C GLU A 154 -12.74 14.02 -10.85
N LYS A 155 -13.43 15.15 -10.72
CA LYS A 155 -13.25 16.08 -9.61
C LYS A 155 -13.90 15.53 -8.34
N CYS A 156 -13.19 15.50 -7.22
CA CYS A 156 -13.81 15.14 -5.95
C CYS A 156 -14.90 16.14 -5.53
N PRO A 157 -15.92 15.70 -4.78
CA PRO A 157 -16.88 16.61 -4.15
C PRO A 157 -16.19 17.68 -3.29
N ILE A 158 -16.91 18.77 -3.02
CA ILE A 158 -16.46 19.82 -2.11
C ILE A 158 -16.02 19.18 -0.77
N ASN A 159 -14.97 19.72 -0.17
CA ASN A 159 -14.39 19.27 1.09
C ASN A 159 -13.73 17.89 1.06
N LYS A 160 -13.48 17.34 -0.12
CA LYS A 160 -12.72 16.09 -0.28
C LYS A 160 -11.49 16.28 -1.16
N TYR A 161 -10.49 15.45 -1.00
CA TYR A 161 -9.33 15.36 -1.89
C TYR A 161 -9.10 13.92 -2.33
N LYS A 162 -8.26 13.74 -3.35
CA LYS A 162 -8.06 12.46 -4.00
C LYS A 162 -6.90 11.68 -3.38
N ILE A 163 -7.12 10.38 -3.15
CA ILE A 163 -6.11 9.39 -2.85
C ILE A 163 -6.14 8.27 -3.89
N ALA A 164 -5.08 7.47 -3.96
CA ALA A 164 -5.05 6.25 -4.77
C ALA A 164 -4.58 5.06 -3.93
N LEU A 165 -5.14 3.90 -4.22
CA LEU A 165 -4.81 2.62 -3.60
C LEU A 165 -4.22 1.67 -4.63
N VAL A 166 -3.14 0.99 -4.25
CA VAL A 166 -2.52 -0.10 -5.01
C VAL A 166 -2.28 -1.29 -4.09
N SER A 167 -2.16 -2.47 -4.67
CA SER A 167 -1.91 -3.71 -3.95
C SER A 167 -0.81 -4.53 -4.62
N ASP A 168 0.01 -5.16 -3.80
CA ASP A 168 0.80 -6.34 -4.13
C ASP A 168 0.05 -7.50 -3.49
N ASP A 169 -0.73 -8.22 -4.32
CA ASP A 169 -1.78 -9.11 -3.85
C ASP A 169 -1.28 -10.16 -2.84
N GLY A 170 -1.77 -10.03 -1.63
CA GLY A 170 -1.41 -10.90 -0.52
C GLY A 170 -0.14 -10.52 0.25
N GLU A 171 0.71 -9.62 -0.27
CA GLU A 171 1.95 -9.21 0.38
C GLU A 171 1.83 -7.85 1.07
N ASP A 172 1.30 -6.83 0.37
CA ASP A 172 1.13 -5.48 0.93
C ASP A 172 0.09 -4.67 0.14
N TYR A 173 -0.32 -3.54 0.69
CA TYR A 173 -1.07 -2.49 0.00
C TYR A 173 -0.37 -1.16 0.20
N HIS A 174 -0.64 -0.18 -0.67
CA HIS A 174 -0.03 1.13 -0.57
C HIS A 174 -0.97 2.24 -1.00
N PHE A 175 -0.82 3.41 -0.36
CA PHE A 175 -1.61 4.60 -0.65
C PHE A 175 -0.74 5.75 -1.15
N TYR A 176 -1.31 6.50 -2.07
CA TYR A 176 -0.82 7.79 -2.55
C TYR A 176 -1.83 8.87 -2.22
N LYS A 177 -1.36 10.11 -2.10
CA LYS A 177 -2.17 11.29 -1.87
C LYS A 177 -1.88 12.33 -2.95
N GLN A 178 -2.93 12.95 -3.52
CA GLN A 178 -2.78 14.11 -4.38
C GLN A 178 -2.43 15.33 -3.52
N ASP A 179 -1.42 16.07 -3.92
CA ASP A 179 -0.99 17.30 -3.26
C ASP A 179 -1.59 18.55 -3.93
N ALA A 180 -1.54 19.69 -3.27
CA ALA A 180 -2.14 20.94 -3.73
C ALA A 180 -1.62 21.46 -5.08
N ASP A 181 -0.41 21.07 -5.49
CA ASP A 181 0.15 21.38 -6.80
C ASP A 181 -0.25 20.39 -7.91
N GLY A 182 -1.01 19.34 -7.57
CA GLY A 182 -1.53 18.32 -8.48
C GLY A 182 -0.68 17.09 -8.66
N TYR A 183 0.57 17.10 -8.23
CA TYR A 183 1.41 15.90 -8.16
C TYR A 183 1.01 15.01 -6.99
N TRP A 184 1.58 13.81 -6.94
CA TRP A 184 1.26 12.84 -5.93
C TRP A 184 2.45 12.54 -5.03
N SER A 185 2.16 12.26 -3.78
CA SER A 185 3.15 11.88 -2.78
C SER A 185 2.71 10.65 -2.01
N HIS A 186 3.68 9.99 -1.37
CA HIS A 186 3.42 8.78 -0.60
C HIS A 186 4.43 8.57 0.52
N LYS A 187 4.15 7.58 1.36
CA LYS A 187 4.99 7.23 2.50
C LYS A 187 5.10 5.70 2.65
N ASP A 188 6.27 5.14 2.40
CA ASP A 188 6.48 3.68 2.49
C ASP A 188 6.65 3.24 3.95
N GLY A 189 5.60 2.67 4.53
CA GLY A 189 5.64 2.16 5.90
C GLY A 189 6.32 3.12 6.87
N SER A 190 7.43 2.70 7.50
CA SER A 190 8.23 3.51 8.44
C SER A 190 9.29 4.40 7.78
N ASN A 191 9.28 4.56 6.45
CA ASN A 191 10.20 5.43 5.73
C ASN A 191 9.70 6.87 5.65
N LYS A 192 10.55 7.74 5.11
CA LYS A 192 10.23 9.16 4.87
C LYS A 192 9.20 9.32 3.75
N VAL A 193 8.45 10.41 3.81
CA VAL A 193 7.54 10.86 2.73
C VAL A 193 8.36 11.26 1.51
N LYS A 194 7.86 10.94 0.32
CA LYS A 194 8.50 11.23 -0.97
C LYS A 194 7.47 11.44 -2.08
N ARG A 195 7.90 11.99 -3.22
CA ARG A 195 7.07 12.31 -4.41
C ARG A 195 7.53 11.61 -5.68
N TYR A 196 8.34 10.60 -5.57
CA TYR A 196 8.89 9.87 -6.71
C TYR A 196 8.56 8.38 -6.59
N ASP A 197 8.38 7.79 -7.74
CA ASP A 197 8.04 6.38 -7.92
C ASP A 197 9.25 5.45 -7.75
N ALA A 198 9.09 4.17 -8.08
CA ALA A 198 10.16 3.18 -8.00
C ALA A 198 11.34 3.49 -8.93
N LEU A 199 11.14 4.20 -10.03
CA LEU A 199 12.18 4.63 -10.98
C LEU A 199 12.72 6.03 -10.70
N LYS A 200 12.40 6.63 -9.54
CA LYS A 200 12.79 7.99 -9.14
C LYS A 200 12.19 9.09 -10.03
N GLN A 201 11.12 8.79 -10.76
CA GLN A 201 10.38 9.79 -11.53
C GLN A 201 9.34 10.48 -10.62
N PRO A 202 9.06 11.79 -10.81
CA PRO A 202 7.93 12.43 -10.16
C PRO A 202 6.63 11.66 -10.43
N ILE A 203 5.77 11.57 -9.42
CA ILE A 203 4.49 10.88 -9.58
C ILE A 203 3.45 11.89 -10.05
N PHE A 204 3.11 11.81 -11.33
CA PHE A 204 2.01 12.56 -11.94
C PHE A 204 0.69 11.77 -11.83
N ASN A 205 0.76 10.45 -12.04
CA ASN A 205 -0.38 9.55 -11.95
C ASN A 205 0.01 8.22 -11.28
N PRO A 206 -0.50 7.90 -10.07
CA PRO A 206 -0.20 6.66 -9.37
C PRO A 206 -0.60 5.38 -10.12
N GLN A 207 -1.59 5.46 -11.03
CA GLN A 207 -2.02 4.31 -11.83
C GLN A 207 -0.93 3.85 -12.78
N THR A 208 -0.15 4.80 -13.33
CA THR A 208 0.85 4.55 -14.38
C THR A 208 2.29 4.70 -13.90
N ALA A 209 2.51 5.27 -12.72
CA ALA A 209 3.82 5.37 -12.08
C ALA A 209 4.46 3.98 -11.88
N ALA A 210 5.78 3.91 -11.89
CA ALA A 210 6.51 2.67 -11.64
C ALA A 210 6.33 2.23 -10.17
N ARG A 211 5.91 0.98 -9.97
CA ARG A 211 5.61 0.43 -8.64
C ARG A 211 6.31 -0.88 -8.32
N ASP A 212 7.23 -1.31 -9.18
CA ASP A 212 8.09 -2.47 -8.95
C ASP A 212 9.36 -2.05 -8.21
N TYR A 213 9.45 -2.42 -6.94
CA TYR A 213 10.59 -2.11 -6.07
C TYR A 213 11.58 -3.27 -5.97
N ARG A 214 11.38 -4.38 -6.71
CA ARG A 214 12.22 -5.59 -6.62
C ARG A 214 13.65 -5.33 -7.04
N TRP A 215 13.88 -4.44 -7.99
CA TRP A 215 15.22 -4.03 -8.39
C TRP A 215 15.98 -3.22 -7.32
N GLN A 216 15.27 -2.64 -6.33
CA GLN A 216 15.85 -1.95 -5.19
C GLN A 216 16.11 -2.88 -3.99
N GLY A 217 16.04 -4.21 -4.18
CA GLY A 217 16.21 -5.20 -3.13
C GLY A 217 14.99 -5.38 -2.21
N SER A 218 13.84 -4.89 -2.61
CA SER A 218 12.54 -5.17 -1.98
C SER A 218 11.89 -6.38 -2.64
N ASP A 219 10.98 -7.07 -1.94
CA ASP A 219 10.16 -8.11 -2.54
C ASP A 219 8.83 -7.55 -3.09
N LEU A 220 8.62 -6.22 -3.02
CA LEU A 220 7.35 -5.57 -3.36
C LEU A 220 7.24 -5.22 -4.84
N ASN A 221 6.10 -5.56 -5.40
CA ASN A 221 5.64 -5.13 -6.71
C ASN A 221 4.14 -4.85 -6.67
N TYR A 222 3.75 -3.61 -6.50
CA TYR A 222 2.33 -3.22 -6.45
C TYR A 222 1.70 -3.24 -7.85
N GLU A 223 1.51 -4.44 -8.42
CA GLU A 223 0.95 -4.61 -9.77
C GLU A 223 -0.48 -4.13 -9.87
N SER A 224 -1.30 -4.44 -8.86
CA SER A 224 -2.73 -4.14 -8.86
C SER A 224 -2.99 -2.68 -8.54
N PHE A 225 -3.55 -1.94 -9.49
CA PHE A 225 -4.12 -0.63 -9.24
C PHE A 225 -5.58 -0.79 -8.81
N CYS A 226 -5.91 -0.45 -7.55
CA CYS A 226 -7.22 -0.67 -6.98
C CYS A 226 -8.22 0.44 -7.32
N GLY A 227 -7.75 1.68 -7.41
CA GLY A 227 -8.60 2.81 -7.76
C GLY A 227 -8.16 4.14 -7.16
N PHE A 228 -8.86 5.18 -7.59
CA PHE A 228 -8.86 6.49 -6.95
C PHE A 228 -10.07 6.61 -6.03
N TYR A 229 -9.90 7.38 -4.94
CA TYR A 229 -10.97 7.62 -3.97
C TYR A 229 -10.92 9.06 -3.50
N CYS A 230 -12.10 9.63 -3.24
CA CYS A 230 -12.24 10.93 -2.62
C CYS A 230 -12.43 10.77 -1.11
N VAL A 231 -11.57 11.41 -0.31
CA VAL A 231 -11.58 11.34 1.16
C VAL A 231 -11.79 12.72 1.78
N PRO A 232 -12.37 12.84 2.98
CA PRO A 232 -12.56 14.13 3.65
C PRO A 232 -11.26 14.93 3.79
N GLY A 233 -11.28 16.21 3.47
CA GLY A 233 -10.13 17.13 3.54
C GLY A 233 -10.31 18.30 4.49
N ASP A 234 -11.54 18.55 4.92
CA ASP A 234 -11.95 19.67 5.79
C ASP A 234 -11.89 19.34 7.29
N ARG A 235 -11.74 18.06 7.64
CA ARG A 235 -11.67 17.58 9.01
C ARG A 235 -10.63 16.48 9.17
N GLU A 236 -10.21 16.25 10.39
CA GLU A 236 -9.42 15.07 10.74
C GLU A 236 -10.33 13.83 10.79
N VAL A 237 -9.89 12.75 10.17
CA VAL A 237 -10.62 11.47 10.19
C VAL A 237 -10.07 10.56 11.30
N PRO A 238 -10.94 9.86 12.05
CA PRO A 238 -10.50 8.91 13.04
C PRO A 238 -9.92 7.67 12.36
N LEU A 239 -8.76 7.19 12.83
CA LEU A 239 -8.14 5.95 12.35
C LEU A 239 -7.79 5.04 13.52
N GLY A 240 -8.01 3.74 13.34
CA GLY A 240 -7.67 2.72 14.33
C GLY A 240 -6.22 2.24 14.20
N GLN A 241 -5.60 1.88 15.33
CA GLN A 241 -4.30 1.22 15.37
C GLN A 241 -4.46 -0.27 15.09
N GLY A 242 -3.68 -0.82 14.15
CA GLY A 242 -3.73 -2.23 13.76
C GLY A 242 -2.36 -2.89 13.64
N GLY A 243 -1.28 -2.14 13.89
CA GLY A 243 0.09 -2.62 13.73
C GLY A 243 0.58 -2.64 12.28
N ALA A 244 1.61 -3.41 11.99
CA ALA A 244 2.18 -3.49 10.65
C ALA A 244 1.33 -4.35 9.71
N SER A 245 1.13 -3.88 8.47
CA SER A 245 0.36 -4.60 7.45
C SER A 245 1.16 -5.71 6.76
N ARG A 246 2.48 -5.60 6.72
CA ARG A 246 3.38 -6.46 5.95
C ARG A 246 3.91 -7.64 6.76
N LYS A 247 3.96 -8.85 6.16
CA LYS A 247 4.71 -9.99 6.70
C LYS A 247 6.21 -9.66 6.78
N ASN A 248 6.88 -10.19 7.80
CA ASN A 248 8.33 -10.10 7.88
C ASN A 248 8.96 -10.93 6.74
N PRO A 249 9.70 -10.33 5.78
CA PRO A 249 10.26 -11.06 4.64
C PRO A 249 11.20 -12.22 5.07
N LYS A 250 11.88 -12.07 6.21
CA LYS A 250 12.78 -13.13 6.74
C LYS A 250 11.99 -14.38 7.16
N ALA A 251 10.79 -14.24 7.72
CA ALA A 251 9.97 -15.39 8.11
C ALA A 251 9.44 -16.17 6.89
N VAL A 252 9.13 -15.46 5.78
CA VAL A 252 8.67 -16.10 4.53
C VAL A 252 9.78 -16.88 3.86
N ARG A 253 11.03 -16.37 3.85
CA ARG A 253 12.18 -17.10 3.30
C ARG A 253 12.51 -18.36 4.10
N GLN A 254 12.40 -18.32 5.43
CA GLN A 254 12.61 -19.52 6.27
C GLN A 254 11.53 -20.58 6.05
N ALA A 255 10.26 -20.18 5.87
CA ALA A 255 9.17 -21.11 5.58
C ALA A 255 9.29 -21.76 4.18
N LYS A 256 9.82 -21.04 3.18
CA LYS A 256 10.12 -21.60 1.84
C LYS A 256 11.38 -22.46 1.80
N ALA A 257 12.36 -22.20 2.68
CA ALA A 257 13.59 -23.00 2.79
C ALA A 257 13.39 -24.32 3.55
N VAL A 258 12.37 -24.41 4.41
CA VAL A 258 11.93 -25.64 5.08
C VAL A 258 10.80 -26.28 4.26
N GLY A 259 11.09 -26.60 3.00
CA GLY A 259 10.24 -27.38 2.11
C GLY A 259 10.27 -28.88 2.49
N GLY A 260 9.88 -29.20 3.72
CA GLY A 260 9.62 -30.58 4.16
C GLY A 260 8.20 -30.96 3.77
N SER A 261 8.12 -31.99 2.93
CA SER A 261 6.92 -32.76 2.59
C SER A 261 6.02 -32.98 3.80
N TRP A 262 4.87 -32.35 3.81
CA TRP A 262 3.79 -32.70 4.73
C TRP A 262 3.08 -33.94 4.21
N THR A 263 3.60 -35.13 4.57
CA THR A 263 2.81 -36.36 4.50
C THR A 263 1.76 -36.29 5.60
N ASP A 264 0.53 -36.28 5.17
CA ASP A 264 -0.71 -36.34 5.96
C ASP A 264 -0.71 -37.60 6.86
N ARG A 265 -0.37 -37.48 8.13
CA ARG A 265 -0.62 -38.51 9.12
C ARG A 265 -1.89 -38.17 9.87
N ARG A 266 -3.03 -38.53 9.31
CA ARG A 266 -4.30 -38.65 10.05
C ARG A 266 -4.16 -39.78 11.07
N SER A 267 -3.81 -39.46 12.31
CA SER A 267 -3.98 -40.38 13.42
C SER A 267 -5.46 -40.42 13.83
N VAL A 268 -6.14 -41.47 13.39
CA VAL A 268 -7.48 -41.80 13.83
C VAL A 268 -7.40 -42.27 15.29
N ARG A 269 -7.70 -41.36 16.23
CA ARG A 269 -7.98 -41.76 17.63
C ARG A 269 -9.36 -42.40 17.72
N ARG A 270 -9.42 -43.75 17.65
CA ARG A 270 -10.61 -44.52 18.04
C ARG A 270 -10.90 -44.27 19.54
N ARG A 271 -11.96 -43.56 19.85
CA ARG A 271 -12.54 -43.53 21.19
C ARG A 271 -13.32 -44.87 21.38
N ARG A 272 -12.84 -45.73 22.28
CA ARG A 272 -13.60 -46.87 22.82
C ARG A 272 -14.71 -46.30 23.72
N THR A 273 -15.94 -46.42 23.32
CA THR A 273 -17.13 -46.26 24.18
C THR A 273 -17.39 -47.59 24.89
N THR A 274 -17.12 -47.64 26.18
CA THR A 274 -17.58 -48.72 27.06
C THR A 274 -19.04 -48.52 27.36
N ALA A 275 -19.87 -49.38 26.80
CA ALA A 275 -21.29 -49.48 27.16
C ALA A 275 -21.44 -50.10 28.56
N ARG A 276 -21.95 -49.35 29.50
CA ARG A 276 -22.42 -49.85 30.79
C ARG A 276 -23.86 -50.27 30.64
N ARG A 277 -24.10 -51.61 30.66
CA ARG A 277 -25.41 -52.20 30.85
C ARG A 277 -25.93 -51.83 32.24
N MET A 278 -27.09 -51.19 32.33
CA MET A 278 -27.90 -51.14 33.53
C MET A 278 -29.07 -52.11 33.37
N THR A 279 -29.02 -53.14 34.18
CA THR A 279 -30.12 -54.08 34.36
C THR A 279 -31.23 -53.45 35.18
N ALA A 280 -32.46 -53.47 34.63
CA ALA A 280 -33.66 -53.15 35.34
C ALA A 280 -34.00 -54.29 36.34
N ARG A 281 -34.29 -53.92 37.58
CA ARG A 281 -35.03 -54.80 38.49
C ARG A 281 -36.32 -54.12 38.86
N HIS A 282 -37.41 -54.80 38.44
CA HIS A 282 -38.75 -54.65 39.01
C HIS A 282 -38.77 -55.01 40.49
N ARG A 283 -39.49 -54.24 41.32
CA ARG A 283 -40.42 -54.77 42.33
C ARG A 283 -41.26 -53.64 42.91
N ARG A 284 -42.58 -53.86 42.79
CA ARG A 284 -43.75 -53.49 43.57
C ARG A 284 -44.09 -52.04 43.79
#